data_5e6e06df1efdb7f50d06b97c4bc01176
#
_entry.id   5e6e06df1efdb7f50d06b97c4bc01176
#
_cell.length_a   1.000
_cell.length_b   1.000
_cell.length_c   1.000
_cell.angle_alpha   90.00
_cell.angle_beta   90.00
_cell.angle_gamma   90.00
#
_symmetry.space_group_name_H-M   'P 1'
#
loop_
_entity.id
_entity.type
_entity.pdbx_description
1 polymer ?
#
loop_
_entity_poly.entity_id
_entity_poly.type
_entity_poly.pdbx_seq_one_letter_code
_entity_poly.pdbx_strand_id
1 'polypeptide(L)'
;MKLLLLPHSFHFAGFLLLLAALSTRPATAQKYRTAAGLRSDGSSYGLSVQQVFLPKATLEGLAMFAPRERSYTVLAERHFGILGPSLNYYFGAGAHYGNNRDSGDFWGFDGLVGAEYKIAFTSFVVSFDFKPTIEHGSNDWNRFPTAFSLRYIIVKQKKTGIFNLRN
;
A
#
# COMPACT_ATOMS: atom_id res chain seq x y z
N MET A 1 16.89 38.31 -34.46
CA MET A 1 17.04 37.69 -33.14
C MET A 1 16.24 36.40 -33.18
N LYS A 2 16.89 35.24 -33.45
CA LYS A 2 16.23 33.93 -33.58
C LYS A 2 16.20 33.29 -32.20
N LEU A 3 15.00 33.15 -31.60
CA LEU A 3 14.79 32.37 -30.41
C LEU A 3 14.95 30.88 -30.77
N LEU A 4 15.97 30.22 -30.22
CA LEU A 4 16.18 28.78 -30.31
C LEU A 4 15.12 28.09 -29.41
N LEU A 5 14.07 27.57 -30.01
CA LEU A 5 13.14 26.66 -29.38
C LEU A 5 13.87 25.32 -29.18
N LEU A 6 14.31 25.04 -27.95
CA LEU A 6 14.81 23.73 -27.57
C LEU A 6 13.64 22.71 -27.65
N PRO A 7 13.84 21.58 -28.31
CA PRO A 7 12.77 20.61 -28.52
C PRO A 7 12.36 19.96 -27.18
N HIS A 8 11.07 19.89 -26.91
CA HIS A 8 10.43 19.31 -25.72
C HIS A 8 10.82 17.84 -25.45
N SER A 9 11.42 17.16 -26.43
CA SER A 9 11.95 15.79 -26.31
C SER A 9 13.12 15.65 -25.32
N PHE A 10 13.89 16.70 -25.08
CA PHE A 10 15.02 16.63 -24.12
C PHE A 10 14.56 16.58 -22.67
N HIS A 11 13.45 17.23 -22.32
CA HIS A 11 12.92 17.19 -20.95
C HIS A 11 12.28 15.85 -20.62
N PHE A 12 11.67 15.20 -21.61
CA PHE A 12 11.08 13.89 -21.43
C PHE A 12 12.16 12.79 -21.25
N ALA A 13 13.23 12.85 -22.02
CA ALA A 13 14.37 11.93 -21.88
C ALA A 13 15.10 12.11 -20.54
N GLY A 14 15.27 13.34 -20.06
CA GLY A 14 15.85 13.65 -18.75
C GLY A 14 14.99 13.14 -17.60
N PHE A 15 13.69 13.25 -17.71
CA PHE A 15 12.74 12.73 -16.71
C PHE A 15 12.74 11.18 -16.64
N LEU A 16 12.82 10.51 -17.82
CA LEU A 16 12.94 9.06 -17.89
C LEU A 16 14.27 8.55 -17.29
N LEU A 17 15.38 9.23 -17.55
CA LEU A 17 16.68 8.92 -16.96
C LEU A 17 16.71 9.13 -15.45
N LEU A 18 16.04 10.16 -14.95
CA LEU A 18 15.90 10.40 -13.51
C LEU A 18 15.06 9.28 -12.83
N LEU A 19 13.97 8.84 -13.45
CA LEU A 19 13.18 7.70 -12.98
C LEU A 19 13.98 6.39 -13.00
N ALA A 20 14.80 6.16 -14.05
CA ALA A 20 15.65 4.97 -14.14
C ALA A 20 16.76 4.99 -13.08
N ALA A 21 17.36 6.14 -12.78
CA ALA A 21 18.37 6.29 -11.74
C ALA A 21 17.81 6.08 -10.32
N LEU A 22 16.53 6.35 -10.08
CA LEU A 22 15.84 6.06 -8.82
C LEU A 22 15.57 4.56 -8.62
N SER A 23 15.62 3.76 -9.68
CA SER A 23 15.29 2.33 -9.66
C SER A 23 16.43 1.40 -9.24
N THR A 24 17.67 1.88 -9.13
CA THR A 24 18.86 1.04 -9.04
C THR A 24 19.35 0.68 -7.64
N ARG A 25 18.66 1.09 -6.57
CA ARG A 25 19.05 0.67 -5.22
C ARG A 25 18.21 -0.52 -4.77
N PRO A 26 18.83 -1.62 -4.28
CA PRO A 26 18.10 -2.68 -3.59
C PRO A 26 17.67 -2.15 -2.21
N ALA A 27 16.67 -1.30 -2.19
CA ALA A 27 16.03 -0.90 -0.95
C ALA A 27 15.28 -2.13 -0.42
N THR A 28 15.69 -2.64 0.74
CA THR A 28 14.88 -3.59 1.50
C THR A 28 13.62 -2.86 1.93
N ALA A 29 12.53 -3.10 1.23
CA ALA A 29 11.34 -2.27 1.28
C ALA A 29 10.57 -2.38 2.60
N GLN A 30 10.76 -3.38 3.41
CA GLN A 30 10.02 -3.53 4.68
C GLN A 30 10.93 -4.02 5.79
N LYS A 31 10.75 -3.47 7.01
CA LYS A 31 11.47 -3.89 8.22
C LYS A 31 10.68 -4.87 9.11
N TYR A 32 9.51 -5.28 8.69
CA TYR A 32 8.63 -6.15 9.46
C TYR A 32 8.10 -7.29 8.58
N ARG A 33 7.66 -8.36 9.24
CA ARG A 33 7.05 -9.51 8.59
C ARG A 33 5.54 -9.53 8.78
N THR A 34 5.10 -9.16 9.97
CA THR A 34 3.68 -9.11 10.34
C THR A 34 3.41 -7.82 11.09
N ALA A 35 2.38 -7.11 10.69
CA ALA A 35 1.86 -5.94 11.39
C ALA A 35 0.33 -5.99 11.43
N ALA A 36 -0.25 -5.52 12.51
CA ALA A 36 -1.70 -5.40 12.65
C ALA A 36 -2.07 -4.09 13.32
N GLY A 37 -3.24 -3.56 13.03
CA GLY A 37 -3.65 -2.28 13.58
C GLY A 37 -5.02 -1.82 13.13
N LEU A 38 -5.24 -0.54 13.27
CA LEU A 38 -6.49 0.14 12.95
C LEU A 38 -6.39 0.84 11.60
N ARG A 39 -7.52 0.89 10.91
CA ARG A 39 -7.70 1.59 9.64
C ARG A 39 -8.96 2.45 9.69
N SER A 40 -8.92 3.61 9.07
CA SER A 40 -10.09 4.48 8.88
C SER A 40 -10.03 5.15 7.51
N ASP A 41 -11.18 5.22 6.85
CA ASP A 41 -11.39 5.97 5.60
C ASP A 41 -12.26 7.22 5.80
N GLY A 42 -12.48 7.61 7.05
CA GLY A 42 -13.31 8.76 7.44
C GLY A 42 -14.79 8.41 7.60
N SER A 43 -15.31 7.42 6.88
CA SER A 43 -16.70 6.94 6.96
C SER A 43 -16.81 5.60 7.69
N SER A 44 -15.75 4.81 7.69
CA SER A 44 -15.67 3.53 8.36
C SER A 44 -14.39 3.36 9.17
N TYR A 45 -14.44 2.44 10.11
CA TYR A 45 -13.30 2.02 10.95
C TYR A 45 -13.12 0.54 10.82
N GLY A 46 -11.89 0.08 10.96
CA GLY A 46 -11.64 -1.35 10.84
C GLY A 46 -10.29 -1.79 11.32
N LEU A 47 -10.05 -3.05 11.10
CA LEU A 47 -8.81 -3.74 11.39
C LEU A 47 -8.04 -3.99 10.10
N SER A 48 -6.73 -3.85 10.18
CA SER A 48 -5.79 -4.19 9.10
C SER A 48 -4.76 -5.16 9.64
N VAL A 49 -4.51 -6.24 8.91
CA VAL A 49 -3.43 -7.19 9.19
C VAL A 49 -2.62 -7.37 7.93
N GLN A 50 -1.34 -7.07 8.00
CA GLN A 50 -0.38 -7.26 6.91
C GLN A 50 0.58 -8.40 7.22
N GLN A 51 0.80 -9.27 6.24
CA GLN A 51 1.74 -10.38 6.30
C GLN A 51 2.61 -10.39 5.05
N VAL A 52 3.92 -10.22 5.22
CA VAL A 52 4.89 -10.43 4.14
C VAL A 52 5.02 -11.92 3.86
N PHE A 53 4.74 -12.35 2.64
CA PHE A 53 4.83 -13.74 2.22
C PHE A 53 5.97 -13.99 1.23
N LEU A 54 6.38 -12.97 0.44
CA LEU A 54 7.55 -12.98 -0.42
C LEU A 54 8.36 -11.69 -0.25
N PRO A 55 9.63 -11.63 -0.66
CA PRO A 55 10.39 -10.39 -0.66
C PRO A 55 9.64 -9.28 -1.41
N LYS A 56 9.34 -8.18 -0.72
CA LYS A 56 8.58 -7.03 -1.23
C LYS A 56 7.11 -7.29 -1.57
N ALA A 57 6.56 -8.48 -1.29
CA ALA A 57 5.16 -8.79 -1.51
C ALA A 57 4.46 -9.11 -0.19
N THR A 58 3.34 -8.45 0.03
CA THR A 58 2.55 -8.48 1.25
C THR A 58 1.12 -8.87 0.91
N LEU A 59 0.49 -9.66 1.77
CA LEU A 59 -0.94 -9.81 1.82
C LEU A 59 -1.48 -8.94 2.95
N GLU A 60 -2.51 -8.16 2.66
CA GLU A 60 -3.26 -7.40 3.65
C GLU A 60 -4.70 -7.91 3.72
N GLY A 61 -5.15 -8.20 4.92
CA GLY A 61 -6.55 -8.45 5.24
C GLY A 61 -7.15 -7.24 5.93
N LEU A 62 -8.31 -6.78 5.46
CA LEU A 62 -9.06 -5.67 6.05
C LEU A 62 -10.43 -6.15 6.50
N ALA A 63 -10.87 -5.67 7.66
CA ALA A 63 -12.25 -5.80 8.13
C ALA A 63 -12.74 -4.41 8.50
N MET A 64 -13.65 -3.85 7.69
CA MET A 64 -14.15 -2.47 7.84
C MET A 64 -15.60 -2.48 8.30
N PHE A 65 -15.94 -1.53 9.15
CA PHE A 65 -17.25 -1.39 9.79
C PHE A 65 -17.72 0.07 9.70
N ALA A 66 -18.87 0.26 9.09
CA ALA A 66 -19.63 1.50 9.07
C ALA A 66 -21.01 1.28 9.73
N PRO A 67 -21.78 2.31 10.03
CA PRO A 67 -23.09 2.16 10.71
C PRO A 67 -24.07 1.22 10.00
N ARG A 68 -24.01 1.15 8.67
CA ARG A 68 -24.91 0.33 7.85
C ARG A 68 -24.19 -0.69 6.96
N GLU A 69 -22.85 -0.73 6.98
CA GLU A 69 -22.05 -1.53 6.08
C GLU A 69 -20.92 -2.25 6.79
N ARG A 70 -20.65 -3.47 6.37
CA ARG A 70 -19.49 -4.26 6.79
C ARG A 70 -18.82 -4.81 5.55
N SER A 71 -17.50 -4.71 5.47
CA SER A 71 -16.75 -5.27 4.36
C SER A 71 -15.47 -5.94 4.80
N TYR A 72 -15.09 -6.96 4.06
CA TYR A 72 -13.87 -7.73 4.23
C TYR A 72 -13.10 -7.70 2.91
N THR A 73 -11.84 -7.31 2.97
CA THR A 73 -11.00 -7.16 1.78
C THR A 73 -9.73 -7.98 1.94
N VAL A 74 -9.27 -8.59 0.86
CA VAL A 74 -7.93 -9.18 0.77
C VAL A 74 -7.19 -8.51 -0.37
N LEU A 75 -6.01 -7.98 -0.07
CA LEU A 75 -5.14 -7.26 -1.01
C LEU A 75 -3.80 -7.96 -1.12
N ALA A 76 -3.29 -8.06 -2.33
CA ALA A 76 -1.90 -8.41 -2.61
C ALA A 76 -1.15 -7.13 -3.00
N GLU A 77 -0.08 -6.83 -2.28
CA GLU A 77 0.64 -5.56 -2.38
C GLU A 77 2.11 -5.79 -2.70
N ARG A 78 2.69 -4.82 -3.40
CA ARG A 78 4.12 -4.77 -3.65
C ARG A 78 4.70 -3.45 -3.16
N HIS A 79 5.72 -3.55 -2.31
CA HIS A 79 6.34 -2.42 -1.61
C HIS A 79 7.69 -2.04 -2.21
N PHE A 80 7.96 -0.73 -2.28
CA PHE A 80 9.18 -0.15 -2.81
C PHE A 80 9.69 0.93 -1.87
N GLY A 81 10.97 0.87 -1.51
CA GLY A 81 11.58 1.88 -0.65
C GLY A 81 11.86 3.19 -1.38
N ILE A 82 11.52 4.31 -0.77
CA ILE A 82 11.84 5.66 -1.25
C ILE A 82 13.09 6.16 -0.52
N LEU A 83 13.04 6.19 0.82
CA LEU A 83 14.13 6.65 1.68
C LEU A 83 14.52 5.52 2.64
N GLY A 84 15.31 4.58 2.13
CA GLY A 84 15.70 3.40 2.91
C GLY A 84 14.47 2.54 3.26
N PRO A 85 14.56 1.76 4.35
CA PRO A 85 13.49 0.82 4.70
C PRO A 85 12.40 1.45 5.60
N SER A 86 12.43 2.77 5.81
CA SER A 86 11.47 3.44 6.70
C SER A 86 10.32 4.10 5.96
N LEU A 87 10.58 4.62 4.76
CA LEU A 87 9.55 5.20 3.90
C LEU A 87 9.42 4.40 2.62
N ASN A 88 8.26 3.82 2.40
CA ASN A 88 7.94 3.00 1.24
C ASN A 88 6.71 3.55 0.54
N TYR A 89 6.64 3.36 -0.77
CA TYR A 89 5.37 3.38 -1.48
C TYR A 89 4.98 1.95 -1.85
N TYR A 90 3.70 1.73 -2.04
CA TYR A 90 3.19 0.43 -2.44
C TYR A 90 2.02 0.57 -3.39
N PHE A 91 1.82 -0.44 -4.17
CA PHE A 91 0.63 -0.62 -4.97
C PHE A 91 0.17 -2.08 -4.87
N GLY A 92 -1.10 -2.29 -5.11
CA GLY A 92 -1.71 -3.58 -4.96
C GLY A 92 -3.04 -3.70 -5.67
N ALA A 93 -3.56 -4.89 -5.62
CA ALA A 93 -4.89 -5.20 -6.07
C ALA A 93 -5.50 -6.30 -5.20
N GLY A 94 -6.81 -6.37 -5.16
CA GLY A 94 -7.50 -7.36 -4.39
C GLY A 94 -8.98 -7.45 -4.69
N ALA A 95 -9.68 -8.09 -3.80
CA ALA A 95 -11.12 -8.25 -3.86
C ALA A 95 -11.73 -8.08 -2.47
N HIS A 96 -12.96 -7.63 -2.45
CA HIS A 96 -13.72 -7.48 -1.23
C HIS A 96 -15.11 -8.10 -1.38
N TYR A 97 -15.67 -8.42 -0.23
CA TYR A 97 -17.05 -8.81 -0.04
C TYR A 97 -17.63 -8.05 1.16
N GLY A 98 -18.86 -7.62 1.05
CA GLY A 98 -19.52 -6.89 2.12
C GLY A 98 -21.03 -7.07 2.12
N ASN A 99 -21.62 -6.52 3.17
CA ASN A 99 -23.07 -6.47 3.33
C ASN A 99 -23.45 -5.06 3.80
N ASN A 100 -24.43 -4.48 3.10
CA ASN A 100 -25.03 -3.21 3.45
C ASN A 100 -26.50 -3.47 3.83
N ARG A 101 -26.97 -2.85 4.89
CA ARG A 101 -28.35 -3.05 5.41
C ARG A 101 -29.44 -2.63 4.44
N ASP A 102 -29.14 -1.70 3.56
CA ASP A 102 -30.13 -1.10 2.65
C ASP A 102 -30.09 -1.76 1.26
N SER A 103 -28.90 -2.18 0.76
CA SER A 103 -28.71 -2.74 -0.57
C SER A 103 -28.41 -4.24 -0.59
N GLY A 104 -28.15 -4.85 0.59
CA GLY A 104 -27.81 -6.28 0.68
C GLY A 104 -26.32 -6.56 0.48
N ASP A 105 -26.02 -7.74 -0.03
CA ASP A 105 -24.65 -8.19 -0.25
C ASP A 105 -24.05 -7.55 -1.49
N PHE A 106 -22.77 -7.20 -1.40
CA PHE A 106 -21.99 -6.68 -2.49
C PHE A 106 -20.58 -7.30 -2.51
N TRP A 107 -19.97 -7.29 -3.67
CA TRP A 107 -18.59 -7.74 -3.85
C TRP A 107 -17.92 -6.93 -4.96
N GLY A 108 -16.60 -6.92 -4.98
CA GLY A 108 -15.89 -6.17 -6.00
C GLY A 108 -14.39 -6.39 -6.01
N PHE A 109 -13.74 -5.60 -6.85
CA PHE A 109 -12.30 -5.59 -7.00
C PHE A 109 -11.74 -4.23 -6.60
N ASP A 110 -10.58 -4.28 -5.96
CA ASP A 110 -9.88 -3.12 -5.45
C ASP A 110 -8.54 -2.93 -6.16
N GLY A 111 -8.24 -1.71 -6.55
CA GLY A 111 -6.88 -1.24 -6.74
C GLY A 111 -6.37 -0.60 -5.45
N LEU A 112 -5.07 -0.49 -5.29
CA LEU A 112 -4.46 0.17 -4.14
C LEU A 112 -3.18 0.88 -4.54
N VAL A 113 -3.03 2.12 -4.09
CA VAL A 113 -1.76 2.85 -4.15
C VAL A 113 -1.59 3.66 -2.87
N GLY A 114 -0.43 3.58 -2.25
CA GLY A 114 -0.21 4.24 -0.98
C GLY A 114 1.26 4.43 -0.63
N ALA A 115 1.44 5.08 0.52
CA ALA A 115 2.73 5.24 1.16
C ALA A 115 2.64 4.80 2.61
N GLU A 116 3.71 4.18 3.10
CA GLU A 116 3.84 3.81 4.49
C GLU A 116 5.13 4.35 5.09
N TYR A 117 5.06 4.75 6.35
CA TYR A 117 6.21 5.21 7.11
C TYR A 117 6.34 4.45 8.43
N LYS A 118 7.47 3.78 8.59
CA LYS A 118 7.83 3.19 9.87
C LYS A 118 8.43 4.25 10.78
N ILE A 119 7.74 4.55 11.87
CA ILE A 119 8.18 5.55 12.84
C ILE A 119 9.48 5.07 13.50
N ALA A 120 10.52 5.93 13.44
CA ALA A 120 11.82 5.62 14.00
C ALA A 120 11.72 5.32 15.51
N PHE A 121 12.55 4.38 15.99
CA PHE A 121 12.65 3.95 17.40
C PHE A 121 11.36 3.33 17.98
N THR A 122 10.33 3.14 17.18
CA THR A 122 9.06 2.51 17.60
C THR A 122 8.78 1.23 16.84
N SER A 123 7.73 0.52 17.24
CA SER A 123 7.18 -0.61 16.50
C SER A 123 5.90 -0.23 15.73
N PHE A 124 5.69 1.06 15.45
CA PHE A 124 4.53 1.54 14.72
C PHE A 124 4.86 1.85 13.26
N VAL A 125 3.88 1.57 12.41
CA VAL A 125 3.86 1.91 10.99
C VAL A 125 2.58 2.70 10.73
N VAL A 126 2.70 3.83 10.08
CA VAL A 126 1.58 4.62 9.58
C VAL A 126 1.53 4.46 8.07
N SER A 127 0.35 4.40 7.51
CA SER A 127 0.15 4.43 6.07
C SER A 127 -1.02 5.30 5.67
N PHE A 128 -0.91 5.85 4.49
CA PHE A 128 -1.97 6.57 3.80
C PHE A 128 -2.08 6.00 2.39
N ASP A 129 -3.29 5.69 1.97
CA ASP A 129 -3.53 5.07 0.68
C ASP A 129 -4.84 5.51 0.04
N PHE A 130 -4.89 5.31 -1.26
CA PHE A 130 -6.03 5.47 -2.14
C PHE A 130 -6.41 4.10 -2.69
N LYS A 131 -7.68 3.70 -2.52
CA LYS A 131 -8.19 2.37 -2.85
C LYS A 131 -9.37 2.48 -3.83
N PRO A 132 -9.13 2.74 -5.14
CA PRO A 132 -10.20 2.70 -6.14
C PRO A 132 -10.83 1.31 -6.18
N THR A 133 -12.16 1.28 -6.21
CA THR A 133 -12.96 0.08 -6.07
C THR A 133 -14.05 0.04 -7.15
N ILE A 134 -14.27 -1.13 -7.71
CA ILE A 134 -15.40 -1.43 -8.61
C ILE A 134 -16.25 -2.47 -7.93
N GLU A 135 -17.53 -2.14 -7.67
CA GLU A 135 -18.46 -2.98 -6.92
C GLU A 135 -19.63 -3.47 -7.76
N HIS A 136 -20.09 -4.66 -7.42
CA HIS A 136 -21.32 -5.24 -7.93
C HIS A 136 -22.28 -5.51 -6.77
N GLY A 137 -23.55 -5.12 -6.93
CA GLY A 137 -24.57 -5.30 -5.89
C GLY A 137 -24.71 -4.11 -4.94
N SER A 138 -23.90 -3.07 -5.06
CA SER A 138 -24.05 -1.83 -4.32
C SER A 138 -24.75 -0.75 -5.16
N ASN A 139 -25.28 0.29 -4.50
CA ASN A 139 -25.86 1.45 -5.18
C ASN A 139 -24.77 2.31 -5.87
N ASP A 140 -23.54 2.26 -5.38
CA ASP A 140 -22.38 2.95 -5.92
C ASP A 140 -21.44 1.92 -6.55
N TRP A 141 -21.50 1.76 -7.87
CA TRP A 141 -20.70 0.77 -8.61
C TRP A 141 -19.18 1.07 -8.60
N ASN A 142 -18.77 2.30 -8.27
CA ASN A 142 -17.37 2.69 -8.11
C ASN A 142 -17.19 3.61 -6.92
N ARG A 143 -16.14 3.39 -6.14
CA ARG A 143 -15.74 4.20 -5.00
C ARG A 143 -14.26 4.52 -5.08
N PHE A 144 -13.88 5.68 -4.53
CA PHE A 144 -12.49 6.16 -4.53
C PHE A 144 -12.06 6.56 -3.10
N PRO A 145 -12.16 5.67 -2.12
CA PRO A 145 -11.82 6.00 -0.74
C PRO A 145 -10.32 6.21 -0.57
N THR A 146 -9.98 7.18 0.29
CA THR A 146 -8.65 7.31 0.88
C THR A 146 -8.71 6.81 2.31
N ALA A 147 -7.65 6.18 2.78
CA ALA A 147 -7.61 5.67 4.13
C ALA A 147 -6.27 5.92 4.82
N PHE A 148 -6.35 6.02 6.14
CA PHE A 148 -5.22 6.08 7.04
C PHE A 148 -5.18 4.81 7.89
N SER A 149 -3.97 4.25 8.08
CA SER A 149 -3.80 3.09 8.96
C SER A 149 -2.65 3.33 9.93
N LEU A 150 -2.85 2.84 11.15
CA LEU A 150 -1.82 2.77 12.19
C LEU A 150 -1.69 1.32 12.62
N ARG A 151 -0.53 0.71 12.35
CA ARG A 151 -0.24 -0.71 12.62
C ARG A 151 0.90 -0.86 13.60
N TYR A 152 0.80 -1.86 14.46
CA TYR A 152 1.87 -2.30 15.35
C TYR A 152 2.59 -3.51 14.72
N ILE A 153 3.93 -3.47 14.72
CA ILE A 153 4.78 -4.54 14.20
C ILE A 153 4.82 -5.68 15.22
N ILE A 154 4.16 -6.77 14.91
CA ILE A 154 4.12 -7.98 15.74
C ILE A 154 5.38 -8.81 15.51
N VAL A 155 5.75 -9.03 14.25
CA VAL A 155 6.94 -9.81 13.90
C VAL A 155 7.88 -8.94 13.07
N LYS A 156 9.08 -8.71 13.60
CA LYS A 156 10.16 -8.00 12.89
C LYS A 156 10.79 -8.93 11.86
N GLN A 157 11.19 -8.38 10.72
CA GLN A 157 11.98 -9.13 9.75
C GLN A 157 13.38 -9.38 10.31
N LYS A 158 13.80 -10.65 10.36
CA LYS A 158 15.19 -10.98 10.71
C LYS A 158 16.10 -10.38 9.64
N LYS A 159 17.09 -9.59 10.06
CA LYS A 159 18.19 -9.21 9.17
C LYS A 159 18.91 -10.51 8.81
N THR A 160 18.83 -10.94 7.56
CA THR A 160 19.76 -11.95 7.04
C THR A 160 21.11 -11.23 6.96
N GLY A 161 21.95 -11.48 7.94
CA GLY A 161 23.29 -10.93 7.99
C GLY A 161 24.07 -11.44 6.77
N ILE A 162 24.77 -10.55 6.10
CA ILE A 162 25.65 -10.81 4.95
C ILE A 162 26.87 -11.70 5.36
N PHE A 163 26.92 -12.12 6.61
CA PHE A 163 28.02 -12.93 7.16
C PHE A 163 27.55 -14.31 7.63
N ASN A 164 27.14 -15.17 6.68
CA ASN A 164 27.17 -16.62 6.87
C ASN A 164 27.71 -17.31 5.60
N LEU A 165 28.85 -16.84 5.13
CA LEU A 165 29.75 -17.61 4.29
C LEU A 165 30.94 -18.02 5.16
N ARG A 166 30.76 -19.00 6.04
CA ARG A 166 31.85 -19.85 6.55
C ARG A 166 31.28 -20.94 7.47
N ASN A 167 30.99 -22.06 6.88
CA ASN A 167 31.52 -23.40 7.20
C ASN A 167 30.85 -24.39 6.28
#